data_fafa83336cf53b120acf817bee33f4d1
#
_entry.id   fafa83336cf53b120acf817bee33f4d1
#
_cell.length_a   1.000
_cell.length_b   1.000
_cell.length_c   1.000
_cell.angle_alpha   90.00
_cell.angle_beta   90.00
_cell.angle_gamma   90.00
#
_symmetry.space_group_name_H-M   'P 1'
#
loop_
_entity.id
_entity.type
_entity.pdbx_description
1 polymer ?
#
loop_
_entity_poly.entity_id
_entity_poly.type
_entity_poly.pdbx_seq_one_letter_code
_entity_poly.pdbx_strand_id
1 'polypeptide(L)'
;MVSEHPAAAAAGAEILRAGGTIVDAAIAAAAAVCVVHPSSCGLGGGGFALVHRADGRDFALDYREVAPAGATPEHFRTEGKPEPALLHRGGLAVGVPGEAAGVVALHRRFGRLPLARVLAPAIHLAREGFTLAEAPHLAREIEHGKDLLAGDPDLRSVFLAAGGSTPGPDFRIVQADLARTLEALAAYGSRPFYRGPRAAAIVAAVRARGGVLDAADLARYRPRWRRPLAGAFRGRRIVTFPPPGSGGVLLEMLGLLARDDLPALGRGTPTALHLLAGAMAQAFADRARWYGDPEFTRVPVGALLAPPRLAALRSALSALRPTAQNTALVPDHGTAHVSVVDAEGNAAAITTTINTGFGAGILVAGTGIILNNEMDDFALAPGVPNVYGLVGMAANALAPGKRPQSSMSPTVVLEGRRPELVVGGSGGPTIISGTLQVVLGVVAFGLPLDEAVEAPRVHDQAAPPVLAVEAGVEPSARGVLERLGHHVVVTPAIGAVSACGLARDGSPVAAGDARKDGGAAVVP
;
A
#
# COMPACT_ATOMS: atom_id res chain seq x y z
N MET A 1 9.20 -15.39 -4.64
CA MET A 1 8.19 -14.33 -4.68
C MET A 1 7.22 -14.46 -3.51
N VAL A 2 6.56 -13.37 -3.15
CA VAL A 2 5.59 -13.32 -2.06
C VAL A 2 4.45 -12.36 -2.40
N SER A 3 3.28 -12.65 -1.86
CA SER A 3 2.07 -11.82 -1.95
C SER A 3 1.23 -12.00 -0.69
N GLU A 4 0.19 -11.20 -0.53
CA GLU A 4 -0.72 -11.27 0.61
C GLU A 4 -1.79 -12.38 0.51
N HIS A 5 -1.66 -13.29 -0.46
CA HIS A 5 -2.52 -14.47 -0.57
C HIS A 5 -1.79 -15.61 -1.32
N PRO A 6 -1.94 -16.90 -0.87
CA PRO A 6 -1.29 -18.03 -1.52
C PRO A 6 -1.64 -18.20 -3.00
N ALA A 7 -2.90 -18.00 -3.38
CA ALA A 7 -3.32 -18.09 -4.79
C ALA A 7 -2.64 -17.03 -5.67
N ALA A 8 -2.38 -15.84 -5.13
CA ALA A 8 -1.66 -14.78 -5.86
C ALA A 8 -0.18 -15.12 -6.00
N ALA A 9 0.47 -15.65 -4.95
CA ALA A 9 1.83 -16.14 -5.04
C ALA A 9 1.94 -17.31 -6.05
N ALA A 10 0.98 -18.22 -6.07
CA ALA A 10 0.91 -19.31 -7.04
C ALA A 10 0.76 -18.81 -8.48
N ALA A 11 -0.09 -17.79 -8.72
CA ALA A 11 -0.28 -17.16 -10.01
C ALA A 11 1.03 -16.59 -10.59
N GLY A 12 1.77 -15.84 -9.76
CA GLY A 12 3.07 -15.34 -10.21
C GLY A 12 4.11 -16.42 -10.42
N ALA A 13 4.13 -17.46 -9.56
CA ALA A 13 5.02 -18.62 -9.73
C ALA A 13 4.72 -19.39 -11.01
N GLU A 14 3.46 -19.51 -11.41
CA GLU A 14 3.06 -20.10 -12.69
C GLU A 14 3.66 -19.32 -13.86
N ILE A 15 3.64 -18.00 -13.80
CA ILE A 15 4.19 -17.14 -14.85
C ILE A 15 5.71 -17.24 -14.92
N LEU A 16 6.41 -17.34 -13.78
CA LEU A 16 7.87 -17.59 -13.76
C LEU A 16 8.20 -18.93 -14.43
N ARG A 17 7.51 -20.02 -14.06
CA ARG A 17 7.71 -21.35 -14.69
C ARG A 17 7.42 -21.35 -16.19
N ALA A 18 6.52 -20.49 -16.65
CA ALA A 18 6.22 -20.30 -18.07
C ALA A 18 7.28 -19.45 -18.82
N GLY A 19 8.37 -19.05 -18.15
CA GLY A 19 9.44 -18.25 -18.74
C GLY A 19 9.17 -16.74 -18.75
N GLY A 20 8.19 -16.26 -17.97
CA GLY A 20 7.94 -14.84 -17.78
C GLY A 20 9.07 -14.15 -17.01
N THR A 21 9.13 -12.82 -17.10
CA THR A 21 10.03 -12.00 -16.27
C THR A 21 9.48 -11.87 -14.85
N ILE A 22 10.31 -11.36 -13.93
CA ILE A 22 9.86 -10.99 -12.58
C ILE A 22 8.70 -9.98 -12.63
N VAL A 23 8.66 -9.11 -13.64
CA VAL A 23 7.58 -8.12 -13.80
C VAL A 23 6.31 -8.79 -14.34
N ASP A 24 6.40 -9.76 -15.26
CA ASP A 24 5.24 -10.56 -15.66
C ASP A 24 4.64 -11.28 -14.44
N ALA A 25 5.49 -11.90 -13.61
CA ALA A 25 5.07 -12.59 -12.40
C ALA A 25 4.45 -11.64 -11.37
N ALA A 26 5.05 -10.46 -11.17
CA ALA A 26 4.54 -9.45 -10.26
C ALA A 26 3.16 -8.92 -10.71
N ILE A 27 2.96 -8.70 -12.01
CA ILE A 27 1.65 -8.32 -12.59
C ILE A 27 0.61 -9.42 -12.38
N ALA A 28 0.97 -10.69 -12.65
CA ALA A 28 0.07 -11.81 -12.47
C ALA A 28 -0.38 -11.95 -11.01
N ALA A 29 0.57 -11.84 -10.08
CA ALA A 29 0.28 -11.89 -8.65
C ALA A 29 -0.53 -10.67 -8.17
N ALA A 30 -0.21 -9.45 -8.64
CA ALA A 30 -0.97 -8.25 -8.30
C ALA A 30 -2.41 -8.33 -8.84
N ALA A 31 -2.62 -8.80 -10.07
CA ALA A 31 -3.95 -9.02 -10.60
C ALA A 31 -4.71 -10.10 -9.82
N ALA A 32 -4.05 -11.21 -9.45
CA ALA A 32 -4.68 -12.30 -8.71
C ALA A 32 -5.03 -11.89 -7.26
N VAL A 33 -4.15 -11.15 -6.55
CA VAL A 33 -4.47 -10.68 -5.20
C VAL A 33 -5.66 -9.72 -5.20
N CYS A 34 -5.80 -8.89 -6.24
CA CYS A 34 -6.97 -8.00 -6.37
C CYS A 34 -8.27 -8.75 -6.71
N VAL A 35 -8.19 -10.00 -7.15
CA VAL A 35 -9.38 -10.88 -7.29
C VAL A 35 -9.76 -11.49 -5.95
N VAL A 36 -8.79 -11.99 -5.17
CA VAL A 36 -9.05 -12.67 -3.89
C VAL A 36 -9.19 -11.72 -2.71
N HIS A 37 -8.62 -10.51 -2.81
CA HIS A 37 -8.78 -9.40 -1.85
C HIS A 37 -9.39 -8.15 -2.54
N PRO A 38 -10.59 -8.24 -3.11
CA PRO A 38 -11.23 -7.14 -3.83
C PRO A 38 -11.59 -5.95 -2.91
N SER A 39 -11.59 -6.16 -1.60
CA SER A 39 -11.69 -5.09 -0.59
C SER A 39 -10.44 -4.21 -0.53
N SER A 40 -9.29 -4.70 -1.00
CA SER A 40 -7.99 -4.05 -0.81
C SER A 40 -7.46 -3.36 -2.05
N CYS A 41 -7.70 -3.92 -3.24
CA CYS A 41 -7.16 -3.41 -4.50
C CYS A 41 -8.00 -3.86 -5.70
N GLY A 42 -7.76 -3.28 -6.87
CA GLY A 42 -8.46 -3.62 -8.10
C GLY A 42 -8.28 -2.60 -9.21
N LEU A 43 -8.88 -2.87 -10.36
CA LEU A 43 -8.79 -2.00 -11.54
C LEU A 43 -9.35 -0.57 -11.31
N GLY A 44 -10.22 -0.40 -10.30
CA GLY A 44 -10.75 0.90 -9.91
C GLY A 44 -9.85 1.71 -8.99
N GLY A 45 -8.65 1.24 -8.72
CA GLY A 45 -7.64 1.85 -7.87
C GLY A 45 -6.38 2.29 -8.60
N GLY A 46 -5.26 2.27 -7.89
CA GLY A 46 -3.95 2.60 -8.42
C GLY A 46 -2.83 2.11 -7.53
N GLY A 47 -1.61 2.58 -7.78
CA GLY A 47 -0.48 2.08 -7.01
C GLY A 47 0.88 2.56 -7.46
N PHE A 48 1.90 1.88 -6.94
CA PHE A 48 3.30 2.11 -7.23
C PHE A 48 4.03 0.81 -7.55
N ALA A 49 4.94 0.87 -8.52
CA ALA A 49 5.85 -0.23 -8.80
C ALA A 49 7.29 0.25 -8.80
N LEU A 50 8.15 -0.50 -8.12
CA LEU A 50 9.60 -0.34 -8.11
C LEU A 50 10.23 -1.57 -8.78
N VAL A 51 11.10 -1.34 -9.76
CA VAL A 51 11.84 -2.40 -10.46
C VAL A 51 13.32 -2.12 -10.37
N HIS A 52 14.06 -3.07 -9.81
CA HIS A 52 15.52 -3.11 -9.83
C HIS A 52 15.99 -4.14 -10.85
N ARG A 53 16.95 -3.77 -11.69
CA ARG A 53 17.55 -4.71 -12.64
C ARG A 53 18.94 -5.12 -12.18
N ALA A 54 19.33 -6.34 -12.49
CA ALA A 54 20.65 -6.88 -12.21
C ALA A 54 21.80 -6.04 -12.80
N ASP A 55 21.53 -5.23 -13.84
CA ASP A 55 22.48 -4.27 -14.41
C ASP A 55 22.66 -3.00 -13.56
N GLY A 56 21.94 -2.88 -12.42
CA GLY A 56 22.03 -1.78 -11.46
C GLY A 56 21.08 -0.60 -11.74
N ARG A 57 20.22 -0.70 -12.75
CA ARG A 57 19.22 0.34 -13.06
C ARG A 57 17.96 0.16 -12.25
N ASP A 58 17.43 1.25 -11.71
CA ASP A 58 16.21 1.30 -10.93
C ASP A 58 15.13 2.11 -11.64
N PHE A 59 13.88 1.66 -11.54
CA PHE A 59 12.73 2.29 -12.17
C PHE A 59 11.57 2.36 -11.19
N ALA A 60 10.88 3.50 -11.13
CA ALA A 60 9.67 3.69 -10.36
C ALA A 60 8.52 4.11 -11.28
N LEU A 61 7.42 3.39 -11.25
CA LEU A 61 6.20 3.74 -11.96
C LEU A 61 5.13 4.16 -10.97
N ASP A 62 4.68 5.41 -11.09
CA ASP A 62 3.57 6.00 -10.36
C ASP A 62 2.31 5.90 -11.22
N TYR A 63 1.40 5.03 -10.80
CA TYR A 63 0.05 4.92 -11.36
C TYR A 63 -1.02 5.18 -10.29
N ARG A 64 -0.66 6.05 -9.30
CA ARG A 64 -1.56 6.60 -8.28
C ARG A 64 -2.74 7.29 -8.95
N GLU A 65 -3.86 7.30 -8.29
CA GLU A 65 -5.06 8.01 -8.67
C GLU A 65 -4.80 9.52 -8.78
N VAL A 66 -5.66 10.18 -9.55
CA VAL A 66 -5.59 11.63 -9.78
C VAL A 66 -6.92 12.25 -9.40
N ALA A 67 -6.89 13.39 -8.71
CA ALA A 67 -8.12 14.15 -8.45
C ALA A 67 -8.81 14.52 -9.77
N PRO A 68 -10.12 14.27 -9.94
CA PRO A 68 -10.86 14.72 -11.10
C PRO A 68 -10.72 16.22 -11.32
N ALA A 69 -10.76 16.68 -12.57
CA ALA A 69 -10.65 18.10 -12.92
C ALA A 69 -11.77 18.97 -12.31
N GLY A 70 -12.93 18.36 -12.05
CA GLY A 70 -14.05 19.02 -11.39
C GLY A 70 -13.96 19.02 -9.85
N ALA A 71 -12.98 18.34 -9.25
CA ALA A 71 -12.88 18.25 -7.78
C ALA A 71 -12.22 19.51 -7.20
N THR A 72 -12.98 20.30 -6.46
CA THR A 72 -12.52 21.49 -5.73
C THR A 72 -12.79 21.35 -4.24
N PRO A 73 -12.05 22.04 -3.34
CA PRO A 73 -12.28 21.96 -1.91
C PRO A 73 -13.71 22.29 -1.47
N GLU A 74 -14.46 23.07 -2.27
CA GLU A 74 -15.84 23.46 -1.98
C GLU A 74 -16.80 22.27 -2.01
N HIS A 75 -16.52 21.25 -2.84
CA HIS A 75 -17.32 20.02 -2.89
C HIS A 75 -17.27 19.21 -1.60
N PHE A 76 -16.27 19.44 -0.75
CA PHE A 76 -16.03 18.72 0.49
C PHE A 76 -16.30 19.59 1.73
N ARG A 77 -17.28 20.47 1.62
CA ARG A 77 -17.72 21.36 2.69
C ARG A 77 -19.21 21.24 2.94
N THR A 78 -19.59 21.27 4.21
CA THR A 78 -20.98 21.39 4.66
C THR A 78 -21.08 22.66 5.50
N GLU A 79 -21.99 23.55 5.15
CA GLU A 79 -22.13 24.85 5.82
C GLU A 79 -20.81 25.66 5.89
N GLY A 80 -19.99 25.57 4.84
CA GLY A 80 -18.69 26.25 4.74
C GLY A 80 -17.55 25.61 5.55
N LYS A 81 -17.80 24.54 6.31
CA LYS A 81 -16.79 23.80 7.08
C LYS A 81 -16.30 22.56 6.33
N PRO A 82 -15.03 22.18 6.46
CA PRO A 82 -14.53 20.90 5.93
C PRO A 82 -15.34 19.72 6.45
N GLU A 83 -15.73 18.82 5.54
CA GLU A 83 -16.51 17.61 5.86
C GLU A 83 -15.75 16.36 5.35
N PRO A 84 -14.83 15.78 6.15
CA PRO A 84 -14.01 14.64 5.74
C PRO A 84 -14.81 13.42 5.33
N ALA A 85 -16.00 13.20 5.88
CA ALA A 85 -16.85 12.06 5.56
C ALA A 85 -17.19 11.97 4.06
N LEU A 86 -17.23 13.11 3.36
CA LEU A 86 -17.46 13.16 1.90
C LEU A 86 -16.30 12.59 1.08
N LEU A 87 -15.11 12.44 1.68
CA LEU A 87 -13.94 11.81 1.07
C LEU A 87 -13.92 10.29 1.27
N HIS A 88 -14.72 9.76 2.21
CA HIS A 88 -14.64 8.36 2.60
C HIS A 88 -15.50 7.45 1.71
N ARG A 89 -16.69 7.91 1.27
CA ARG A 89 -17.67 7.08 0.54
C ARG A 89 -18.41 7.88 -0.53
N GLY A 90 -18.92 7.16 -1.52
CA GLY A 90 -19.70 7.78 -2.61
C GLY A 90 -18.83 8.37 -3.72
N GLY A 91 -19.49 9.05 -4.68
CA GLY A 91 -18.84 9.48 -5.91
C GLY A 91 -17.78 10.57 -5.74
N LEU A 92 -17.89 11.44 -4.72
CA LEU A 92 -16.88 12.47 -4.43
C LEU A 92 -15.56 11.88 -3.94
N ALA A 93 -15.60 10.71 -3.29
CA ALA A 93 -14.42 10.03 -2.78
C ALA A 93 -13.54 9.42 -3.89
N VAL A 94 -14.05 9.30 -5.12
CA VAL A 94 -13.39 8.57 -6.21
C VAL A 94 -12.35 9.43 -6.91
N GLY A 95 -11.08 9.01 -6.83
CA GLY A 95 -10.00 9.48 -7.70
C GLY A 95 -10.04 8.78 -9.07
N VAL A 96 -9.46 9.41 -10.09
CA VAL A 96 -9.33 8.83 -11.44
C VAL A 96 -8.45 7.58 -11.36
N PRO A 97 -8.94 6.37 -11.66
CA PRO A 97 -8.19 5.13 -11.47
C PRO A 97 -6.94 5.03 -12.35
N GLY A 98 -5.89 4.45 -11.81
CA GLY A 98 -4.59 4.30 -12.47
C GLY A 98 -4.17 2.86 -12.79
N GLU A 99 -4.72 1.87 -12.11
CA GLU A 99 -4.26 0.47 -12.12
C GLU A 99 -4.16 -0.12 -13.53
N ALA A 100 -5.22 -0.01 -14.35
CA ALA A 100 -5.22 -0.56 -15.70
C ALA A 100 -4.12 0.02 -16.60
N ALA A 101 -3.78 1.30 -16.43
CA ALA A 101 -2.69 1.94 -17.17
C ALA A 101 -1.32 1.56 -16.62
N GLY A 102 -1.21 1.39 -15.30
CA GLY A 102 0.01 0.93 -14.62
C GLY A 102 0.44 -0.46 -15.07
N VAL A 103 -0.49 -1.42 -15.02
CA VAL A 103 -0.27 -2.80 -15.49
C VAL A 103 0.25 -2.82 -16.94
N VAL A 104 -0.43 -2.11 -17.84
CA VAL A 104 -0.01 -2.08 -19.26
C VAL A 104 1.33 -1.38 -19.45
N ALA A 105 1.63 -0.31 -18.69
CA ALA A 105 2.90 0.40 -18.79
C ALA A 105 4.08 -0.45 -18.30
N LEU A 106 3.90 -1.19 -17.19
CA LEU A 106 4.88 -2.14 -16.67
C LEU A 106 5.15 -3.27 -17.67
N HIS A 107 4.07 -3.91 -18.13
CA HIS A 107 4.15 -5.02 -19.09
C HIS A 107 4.84 -4.59 -20.38
N ARG A 108 4.48 -3.45 -20.95
CA ARG A 108 5.12 -2.92 -22.18
C ARG A 108 6.61 -2.70 -22.05
N ARG A 109 7.09 -2.36 -20.86
CA ARG A 109 8.50 -2.03 -20.66
C ARG A 109 9.35 -3.24 -20.27
N PHE A 110 8.80 -4.17 -19.51
CA PHE A 110 9.55 -5.23 -18.87
C PHE A 110 8.97 -6.64 -19.10
N GLY A 111 7.76 -6.75 -19.63
CA GLY A 111 7.11 -8.02 -19.91
C GLY A 111 7.77 -8.76 -21.06
N ARG A 112 7.68 -10.08 -21.03
CA ARG A 112 8.15 -11.03 -22.05
C ARG A 112 7.01 -11.83 -22.62
N LEU A 113 6.12 -12.34 -21.75
CA LEU A 113 4.97 -13.12 -22.17
C LEU A 113 3.84 -12.21 -22.67
N PRO A 114 2.96 -12.70 -23.56
CA PRO A 114 1.75 -11.95 -23.91
C PRO A 114 0.94 -11.59 -22.67
N LEU A 115 0.38 -10.38 -22.60
CA LEU A 115 -0.41 -9.91 -21.45
C LEU A 115 -1.58 -10.85 -21.14
N ALA A 116 -2.17 -11.47 -22.18
CA ALA A 116 -3.23 -12.47 -22.01
C ALA A 116 -2.76 -13.70 -21.21
N ARG A 117 -1.50 -14.14 -21.40
CA ARG A 117 -0.92 -15.23 -20.61
C ARG A 117 -0.63 -14.79 -19.18
N VAL A 118 -0.14 -13.56 -19.00
CA VAL A 118 0.17 -12.99 -17.68
C VAL A 118 -1.08 -12.82 -16.82
N LEU A 119 -2.20 -12.39 -17.40
CA LEU A 119 -3.46 -12.19 -16.68
C LEU A 119 -4.33 -13.45 -16.58
N ALA A 120 -3.99 -14.55 -17.28
CA ALA A 120 -4.79 -15.76 -17.30
C ALA A 120 -5.10 -16.35 -15.91
N PRO A 121 -4.16 -16.42 -14.94
CA PRO A 121 -4.45 -16.92 -13.60
C PRO A 121 -5.51 -16.08 -12.88
N ALA A 122 -5.42 -14.74 -12.95
CA ALA A 122 -6.38 -13.84 -12.33
C ALA A 122 -7.77 -13.93 -13.00
N ILE A 123 -7.81 -14.08 -14.34
CA ILE A 123 -9.05 -14.29 -15.10
C ILE A 123 -9.71 -15.59 -14.68
N HIS A 124 -8.93 -16.67 -14.54
CA HIS A 124 -9.43 -17.97 -14.08
C HIS A 124 -10.02 -17.87 -12.67
N LEU A 125 -9.28 -17.29 -11.70
CA LEU A 125 -9.75 -17.08 -10.33
C LEU A 125 -11.05 -16.26 -10.28
N ALA A 126 -11.16 -15.21 -11.08
CA ALA A 126 -12.36 -14.37 -11.12
C ALA A 126 -13.57 -15.12 -11.72
N ARG A 127 -13.33 -15.98 -12.71
CA ARG A 127 -14.38 -16.74 -13.43
C ARG A 127 -14.88 -17.94 -12.63
N GLU A 128 -13.97 -18.78 -12.14
CA GLU A 128 -14.31 -19.99 -11.40
C GLU A 128 -14.63 -19.71 -9.94
N GLY A 129 -14.11 -18.61 -9.41
CA GLY A 129 -14.29 -18.19 -8.04
C GLY A 129 -13.48 -19.01 -7.04
N PHE A 130 -13.59 -18.61 -5.78
CA PHE A 130 -12.95 -19.21 -4.62
C PHE A 130 -13.91 -19.15 -3.42
N THR A 131 -13.70 -19.98 -2.40
CA THR A 131 -14.50 -19.96 -1.18
C THR A 131 -13.95 -18.94 -0.18
N LEU A 132 -14.80 -18.45 0.72
CA LEU A 132 -14.36 -17.56 1.81
C LEU A 132 -13.44 -18.28 2.81
N ALA A 133 -13.51 -19.59 2.92
CA ALA A 133 -12.56 -20.39 3.70
C ALA A 133 -11.14 -20.27 3.13
N GLU A 134 -10.98 -20.07 1.82
CA GLU A 134 -9.70 -19.88 1.15
C GLU A 134 -9.19 -18.43 1.25
N ALA A 135 -10.03 -17.46 1.67
CA ALA A 135 -9.72 -16.03 1.78
C ALA A 135 -10.22 -15.45 3.14
N PRO A 136 -9.63 -15.87 4.27
CA PRO A 136 -10.07 -15.46 5.61
C PRO A 136 -10.03 -13.93 5.83
N HIS A 137 -9.07 -13.23 5.22
CA HIS A 137 -9.03 -11.77 5.27
C HIS A 137 -10.27 -11.16 4.61
N LEU A 138 -10.64 -11.61 3.42
CA LEU A 138 -11.85 -11.13 2.74
C LEU A 138 -13.12 -11.44 3.55
N ALA A 139 -13.18 -12.60 4.21
CA ALA A 139 -14.31 -12.94 5.06
C ALA A 139 -14.49 -11.92 6.20
N ARG A 140 -13.38 -11.52 6.87
CA ARG A 140 -13.39 -10.47 7.89
C ARG A 140 -13.83 -9.11 7.31
N GLU A 141 -13.33 -8.76 6.11
CA GLU A 141 -13.68 -7.51 5.44
C GLU A 141 -15.15 -7.43 5.05
N ILE A 142 -15.74 -8.54 4.62
CA ILE A 142 -17.18 -8.64 4.33
C ILE A 142 -18.01 -8.45 5.61
N GLU A 143 -17.58 -9.02 6.71
CA GLU A 143 -18.25 -8.86 8.00
C GLU A 143 -18.20 -7.41 8.49
N HIS A 144 -17.00 -6.79 8.47
CA HIS A 144 -16.82 -5.40 8.87
C HIS A 144 -17.53 -4.42 7.94
N GLY A 145 -17.51 -4.70 6.63
CA GLY A 145 -18.09 -3.85 5.59
C GLY A 145 -19.56 -4.15 5.26
N LYS A 146 -20.26 -4.99 6.03
CA LYS A 146 -21.59 -5.52 5.70
C LYS A 146 -22.60 -4.43 5.32
N ASP A 147 -22.67 -3.35 6.10
CA ASP A 147 -23.63 -2.27 5.86
C ASP A 147 -23.29 -1.50 4.57
N LEU A 148 -21.99 -1.29 4.30
CA LEU A 148 -21.52 -0.71 3.06
C LEU A 148 -21.89 -1.57 1.86
N LEU A 149 -21.64 -2.88 1.94
CA LEU A 149 -21.95 -3.85 0.89
C LEU A 149 -23.45 -3.94 0.64
N ALA A 150 -24.27 -3.89 1.68
CA ALA A 150 -25.73 -3.89 1.57
C ALA A 150 -26.28 -2.63 0.89
N GLY A 151 -25.58 -1.51 1.00
CA GLY A 151 -25.97 -0.21 0.42
C GLY A 151 -25.78 -0.11 -1.10
N ASP A 152 -25.00 -1.00 -1.72
CA ASP A 152 -24.80 -1.07 -3.17
C ASP A 152 -25.34 -2.40 -3.71
N PRO A 153 -26.31 -2.39 -4.66
CA PRO A 153 -26.93 -3.61 -5.18
C PRO A 153 -25.92 -4.59 -5.81
N ASP A 154 -24.91 -4.07 -6.51
CA ASP A 154 -23.92 -4.88 -7.23
C ASP A 154 -22.90 -5.47 -6.24
N LEU A 155 -22.42 -4.71 -5.24
CA LEU A 155 -21.58 -5.23 -4.15
C LEU A 155 -22.33 -6.30 -3.35
N ARG A 156 -23.59 -6.01 -2.98
CA ARG A 156 -24.42 -6.97 -2.26
C ARG A 156 -24.57 -8.28 -3.01
N SER A 157 -24.79 -8.23 -4.33
CA SER A 157 -25.01 -9.44 -5.14
C SER A 157 -23.77 -10.35 -5.22
N VAL A 158 -22.57 -9.77 -5.12
CA VAL A 158 -21.30 -10.52 -5.20
C VAL A 158 -20.84 -11.02 -3.83
N PHE A 159 -20.98 -10.18 -2.78
CA PHE A 159 -20.28 -10.39 -1.51
C PHE A 159 -21.20 -10.77 -0.33
N LEU A 160 -22.52 -10.64 -0.45
CA LEU A 160 -23.45 -11.04 0.61
C LEU A 160 -24.29 -12.25 0.18
N ALA A 161 -24.67 -13.06 1.15
CA ALA A 161 -25.58 -14.17 0.94
C ALA A 161 -27.03 -13.68 0.73
N ALA A 162 -27.93 -14.59 0.38
CA ALA A 162 -29.34 -14.30 0.19
C ALA A 162 -29.93 -13.55 1.39
N GLY A 163 -30.72 -12.52 1.11
CA GLY A 163 -31.28 -11.64 2.15
C GLY A 163 -30.28 -10.60 2.71
N GLY A 164 -29.05 -10.53 2.20
CA GLY A 164 -28.05 -9.53 2.64
C GLY A 164 -27.32 -9.93 3.93
N SER A 165 -27.35 -11.21 4.31
CA SER A 165 -26.60 -11.71 5.47
C SER A 165 -25.12 -11.91 5.13
N THR A 166 -24.25 -11.87 6.15
CA THR A 166 -22.85 -12.26 6.03
C THR A 166 -22.75 -13.73 5.61
N PRO A 167 -22.01 -14.07 4.54
CA PRO A 167 -21.90 -15.44 4.06
C PRO A 167 -21.00 -16.30 4.95
N GLY A 168 -21.25 -17.61 4.96
CA GLY A 168 -20.39 -18.59 5.64
C GLY A 168 -19.13 -18.95 4.85
N PRO A 169 -18.24 -19.77 5.44
CA PRO A 169 -16.93 -20.09 4.85
C PRO A 169 -17.02 -20.81 3.49
N ASP A 170 -18.05 -21.59 3.24
CA ASP A 170 -18.25 -22.33 1.98
C ASP A 170 -18.84 -21.47 0.86
N PHE A 171 -19.17 -20.21 1.15
CA PHE A 171 -19.70 -19.29 0.14
C PHE A 171 -18.65 -19.02 -0.93
N ARG A 172 -19.03 -19.23 -2.18
CA ARG A 172 -18.15 -19.02 -3.33
C ARG A 172 -18.31 -17.63 -3.91
N ILE A 173 -17.23 -16.87 -3.89
CA ILE A 173 -17.13 -15.57 -4.56
C ILE A 173 -16.82 -15.80 -6.02
N VAL A 174 -17.72 -15.39 -6.92
CA VAL A 174 -17.54 -15.44 -8.39
C VAL A 174 -17.65 -14.01 -8.94
N GLN A 175 -16.64 -13.57 -9.69
CA GLN A 175 -16.56 -12.21 -10.21
C GLN A 175 -16.54 -12.24 -11.76
N ALA A 176 -17.60 -12.78 -12.35
CA ALA A 176 -17.70 -12.98 -13.81
C ALA A 176 -17.53 -11.69 -14.63
N ASP A 177 -18.03 -10.56 -14.13
CA ASP A 177 -17.88 -9.25 -14.76
C ASP A 177 -16.43 -8.76 -14.73
N LEU A 178 -15.74 -8.98 -13.60
CA LEU A 178 -14.31 -8.69 -13.47
C LEU A 178 -13.48 -9.56 -14.43
N ALA A 179 -13.79 -10.85 -14.55
CA ALA A 179 -13.12 -11.73 -15.52
C ALA A 179 -13.21 -11.17 -16.95
N ARG A 180 -14.42 -10.74 -17.40
CA ARG A 180 -14.59 -10.12 -18.72
C ARG A 180 -13.83 -8.79 -18.86
N THR A 181 -13.69 -8.04 -17.78
CA THR A 181 -12.92 -6.78 -17.78
C THR A 181 -11.42 -7.05 -17.88
N LEU A 182 -10.90 -8.04 -17.17
CA LEU A 182 -9.50 -8.49 -17.26
C LEU A 182 -9.18 -9.07 -18.64
N GLU A 183 -10.10 -9.83 -19.26
CA GLU A 183 -9.96 -10.32 -20.64
C GLU A 183 -9.85 -9.17 -21.64
N ALA A 184 -10.67 -8.13 -21.49
CA ALA A 184 -10.57 -6.97 -22.36
C ALA A 184 -9.26 -6.19 -22.16
N LEU A 185 -8.76 -6.09 -20.91
CA LEU A 185 -7.44 -5.53 -20.62
C LEU A 185 -6.33 -6.36 -21.28
N ALA A 186 -6.43 -7.69 -21.20
CA ALA A 186 -5.50 -8.63 -21.81
C ALA A 186 -5.43 -8.50 -23.34
N ALA A 187 -6.59 -8.40 -23.97
CA ALA A 187 -6.71 -8.36 -25.44
C ALA A 187 -6.41 -7.00 -26.05
N TYR A 188 -6.83 -5.91 -25.40
CA TYR A 188 -6.84 -4.58 -26.02
C TYR A 188 -5.99 -3.57 -25.25
N GLY A 189 -5.32 -3.98 -24.16
CA GLY A 189 -4.62 -3.07 -23.26
C GLY A 189 -5.57 -2.13 -22.49
N SER A 190 -5.04 -1.06 -21.93
CA SER A 190 -5.81 -0.16 -21.06
C SER A 190 -6.81 0.77 -21.79
N ARG A 191 -6.76 0.85 -23.13
CA ARG A 191 -7.62 1.78 -23.90
C ARG A 191 -9.13 1.60 -23.63
N PRO A 192 -9.70 0.37 -23.61
CA PRO A 192 -11.13 0.18 -23.34
C PRO A 192 -11.55 0.59 -21.92
N PHE A 193 -10.61 0.64 -20.96
CA PHE A 193 -10.87 1.10 -19.61
C PHE A 193 -11.04 2.64 -19.56
N TYR A 194 -10.21 3.37 -20.29
CA TYR A 194 -10.17 4.84 -20.25
C TYR A 194 -11.00 5.51 -21.37
N ARG A 195 -11.50 4.75 -22.33
CA ARG A 195 -12.31 5.23 -23.45
C ARG A 195 -13.33 4.17 -23.87
N GLY A 196 -14.54 4.60 -24.19
CA GLY A 196 -15.61 3.71 -24.65
C GLY A 196 -16.55 3.26 -23.53
N PRO A 197 -17.22 2.09 -23.68
CA PRO A 197 -18.34 1.70 -22.79
C PRO A 197 -17.97 1.58 -21.31
N ARG A 198 -16.79 1.03 -20.97
CA ARG A 198 -16.34 0.90 -19.56
C ARG A 198 -16.07 2.26 -18.93
N ALA A 199 -15.42 3.18 -19.66
CA ALA A 199 -15.22 4.55 -19.20
C ALA A 199 -16.57 5.23 -18.94
N ALA A 200 -17.53 5.06 -19.85
CA ALA A 200 -18.88 5.60 -19.68
C ALA A 200 -19.60 5.02 -18.46
N ALA A 201 -19.46 3.71 -18.20
CA ALA A 201 -20.02 3.05 -17.02
C ALA A 201 -19.40 3.58 -15.71
N ILE A 202 -18.07 3.76 -15.66
CA ILE A 202 -17.38 4.36 -14.50
C ILE A 202 -17.92 5.78 -14.24
N VAL A 203 -17.98 6.63 -15.27
CA VAL A 203 -18.50 8.00 -15.14
C VAL A 203 -19.94 8.00 -14.65
N ALA A 204 -20.79 7.15 -15.22
CA ALA A 204 -22.19 7.04 -14.82
C ALA A 204 -22.34 6.61 -13.35
N ALA A 205 -21.57 5.61 -12.90
CA ALA A 205 -21.60 5.13 -11.53
C ALA A 205 -21.16 6.21 -10.52
N VAL A 206 -20.09 6.95 -10.83
CA VAL A 206 -19.58 8.04 -10.00
C VAL A 206 -20.59 9.19 -9.92
N ARG A 207 -21.16 9.61 -11.07
CA ARG A 207 -22.14 10.71 -11.12
C ARG A 207 -23.45 10.37 -10.44
N ALA A 208 -23.93 9.12 -10.57
CA ALA A 208 -25.12 8.65 -9.88
C ALA A 208 -24.99 8.69 -8.34
N ARG A 209 -23.77 8.75 -7.83
CA ARG A 209 -23.45 8.86 -6.40
C ARG A 209 -22.90 10.25 -6.03
N GLY A 210 -23.21 11.30 -6.82
CA GLY A 210 -22.88 12.71 -6.54
C GLY A 210 -21.43 13.11 -6.84
N GLY A 211 -20.65 12.27 -7.52
CA GLY A 211 -19.26 12.58 -7.86
C GLY A 211 -19.10 13.46 -9.09
N VAL A 212 -17.87 13.95 -9.29
CA VAL A 212 -17.54 14.96 -10.32
C VAL A 212 -16.64 14.45 -11.45
N LEU A 213 -16.19 13.18 -11.39
CA LEU A 213 -15.36 12.56 -12.41
C LEU A 213 -16.08 12.54 -13.77
N ASP A 214 -15.35 12.84 -14.85
CA ASP A 214 -15.87 12.83 -16.20
C ASP A 214 -15.04 11.97 -17.19
N ALA A 215 -15.53 11.81 -18.41
CA ALA A 215 -14.87 11.03 -19.45
C ALA A 215 -13.53 11.63 -19.89
N ALA A 216 -13.36 12.94 -19.79
CA ALA A 216 -12.11 13.61 -20.13
C ALA A 216 -11.03 13.36 -19.07
N ASP A 217 -11.41 13.21 -17.80
CA ASP A 217 -10.48 12.81 -16.72
C ASP A 217 -9.87 11.44 -17.00
N LEU A 218 -10.73 10.45 -17.28
CA LEU A 218 -10.28 9.11 -17.68
C LEU A 218 -9.40 9.16 -18.94
N ALA A 219 -9.85 9.87 -19.98
CA ALA A 219 -9.13 9.94 -21.25
C ALA A 219 -7.75 10.62 -21.15
N ARG A 220 -7.57 11.52 -20.18
CA ARG A 220 -6.31 12.23 -19.90
C ARG A 220 -5.37 11.48 -18.99
N TYR A 221 -5.86 10.51 -18.21
CA TYR A 221 -5.02 9.80 -17.25
C TYR A 221 -3.77 9.19 -17.90
N ARG A 222 -2.63 9.35 -17.25
CA ARG A 222 -1.33 8.75 -17.66
C ARG A 222 -0.53 8.36 -16.43
N PRO A 223 0.02 7.13 -16.36
CA PRO A 223 1.02 6.77 -15.35
C PRO A 223 2.31 7.58 -15.57
N ARG A 224 3.12 7.73 -14.51
CA ARG A 224 4.35 8.54 -14.52
C ARG A 224 5.55 7.69 -14.17
N TRP A 225 6.55 7.67 -15.02
CA TRP A 225 7.87 7.17 -14.65
C TRP A 225 8.59 8.22 -13.82
N ARG A 226 8.98 7.86 -12.60
CA ARG A 226 9.70 8.72 -11.67
C ARG A 226 11.11 8.21 -11.43
N ARG A 227 12.02 9.06 -10.96
CA ARG A 227 13.33 8.64 -10.51
C ARG A 227 13.21 8.08 -9.09
N PRO A 228 13.58 6.81 -8.85
CA PRO A 228 13.58 6.24 -7.51
C PRO A 228 14.45 7.04 -6.54
N LEU A 229 14.10 7.03 -5.26
CA LEU A 229 14.97 7.50 -4.21
C LEU A 229 15.99 6.41 -3.85
N ALA A 230 17.18 6.83 -3.47
CA ALA A 230 18.19 5.93 -2.93
C ALA A 230 18.83 6.54 -1.68
N GLY A 231 19.05 5.70 -0.69
CA GLY A 231 19.78 6.01 0.55
C GLY A 231 20.70 4.88 0.93
N ALA A 232 21.37 5.01 2.08
CA ALA A 232 22.22 3.97 2.63
C ALA A 232 21.88 3.72 4.10
N PHE A 233 21.92 2.46 4.51
CA PHE A 233 21.75 2.06 5.89
C PHE A 233 22.63 0.84 6.19
N ARG A 234 23.55 0.97 7.15
CA ARG A 234 24.47 -0.12 7.60
C ARG A 234 25.17 -0.85 6.43
N GLY A 235 25.71 -0.09 5.49
CA GLY A 235 26.43 -0.65 4.34
C GLY A 235 25.53 -1.21 3.23
N ARG A 236 24.21 -1.14 3.36
CA ARG A 236 23.24 -1.49 2.32
C ARG A 236 22.80 -0.26 1.57
N ARG A 237 22.57 -0.42 0.26
CA ARG A 237 21.88 0.57 -0.56
C ARG A 237 20.38 0.32 -0.49
N ILE A 238 19.61 1.31 -0.09
CA ILE A 238 18.14 1.26 0.00
C ILE A 238 17.58 1.99 -1.20
N VAL A 239 16.86 1.31 -2.07
CA VAL A 239 16.12 1.91 -3.20
C VAL A 239 14.63 1.87 -2.87
N THR A 240 13.97 3.01 -2.96
CA THR A 240 12.56 3.11 -2.56
C THR A 240 11.79 4.11 -3.41
N PHE A 241 10.48 4.19 -3.20
CA PHE A 241 9.59 5.00 -4.02
C PHE A 241 9.66 6.50 -3.65
N PRO A 242 9.73 7.39 -4.65
CA PRO A 242 9.75 8.84 -4.43
C PRO A 242 8.34 9.40 -4.10
N PRO A 243 8.22 10.68 -3.70
CA PRO A 243 6.93 11.36 -3.62
C PRO A 243 6.11 11.22 -4.95
N PRO A 244 4.78 11.04 -4.85
CA PRO A 244 3.92 11.16 -3.68
C PRO A 244 3.94 9.95 -2.74
N GLY A 245 4.74 8.91 -3.00
CA GLY A 245 4.96 7.80 -2.08
C GLY A 245 5.84 8.18 -0.88
N SER A 246 5.88 7.29 0.12
CA SER A 246 6.52 7.57 1.41
C SER A 246 7.89 6.93 1.60
N GLY A 247 8.58 6.52 0.52
CA GLY A 247 9.93 5.98 0.65
C GLY A 247 10.96 6.94 1.26
N GLY A 248 10.78 8.25 1.05
CA GLY A 248 11.62 9.26 1.70
C GLY A 248 11.42 9.31 3.22
N VAL A 249 10.20 9.04 3.70
CA VAL A 249 9.87 8.92 5.14
C VAL A 249 10.57 7.71 5.74
N LEU A 250 10.55 6.56 5.03
CA LEU A 250 11.31 5.37 5.42
C LEU A 250 12.81 5.65 5.51
N LEU A 251 13.40 6.34 4.51
CA LEU A 251 14.81 6.71 4.53
C LEU A 251 15.14 7.67 5.67
N GLU A 252 14.24 8.57 6.05
CA GLU A 252 14.43 9.47 7.19
C GLU A 252 14.49 8.69 8.50
N MET A 253 13.55 7.76 8.73
CA MET A 253 13.57 6.90 9.92
C MET A 253 14.85 6.07 10.01
N LEU A 254 15.27 5.44 8.91
CA LEU A 254 16.53 4.70 8.84
C LEU A 254 17.73 5.61 9.12
N GLY A 255 17.73 6.83 8.58
CA GLY A 255 18.79 7.82 8.80
C GLY A 255 18.87 8.31 10.26
N LEU A 256 17.73 8.48 10.93
CA LEU A 256 17.67 8.82 12.35
C LEU A 256 18.26 7.73 13.23
N LEU A 257 18.08 6.46 12.87
CA LEU A 257 18.54 5.29 13.62
C LEU A 257 19.93 4.78 13.16
N ALA A 258 20.54 5.39 12.16
CA ALA A 258 21.74 4.84 11.50
C ALA A 258 22.98 4.75 12.41
N ARG A 259 23.07 5.63 13.42
CA ARG A 259 24.21 5.71 14.33
C ARG A 259 24.04 4.93 15.64
N ASP A 260 22.84 4.41 15.89
CA ASP A 260 22.56 3.63 17.10
C ASP A 260 23.08 2.20 16.96
N ASP A 261 23.66 1.68 18.01
CA ASP A 261 23.96 0.25 18.09
C ASP A 261 22.70 -0.52 18.48
N LEU A 262 21.80 -0.66 17.48
CA LEU A 262 20.51 -1.32 17.68
C LEU A 262 20.64 -2.75 18.20
N PRO A 263 21.59 -3.59 17.74
CA PRO A 263 21.84 -4.90 18.34
C PRO A 263 22.16 -4.83 19.82
N ALA A 264 23.04 -3.92 20.24
CA ALA A 264 23.40 -3.75 21.66
C ALA A 264 22.24 -3.22 22.52
N LEU A 265 21.36 -2.39 21.93
CA LEU A 265 20.14 -1.93 22.60
C LEU A 265 19.14 -3.08 22.80
N GLY A 266 19.17 -4.09 21.94
CA GLY A 266 18.24 -5.22 21.95
C GLY A 266 16.87 -4.89 21.37
N ARG A 267 16.42 -5.71 20.41
CA ARG A 267 15.09 -5.58 19.80
C ARG A 267 13.99 -5.79 20.86
N GLY A 268 13.00 -4.90 20.89
CA GLY A 268 11.86 -5.01 21.83
C GLY A 268 12.14 -4.46 23.23
N THR A 269 13.36 -4.01 23.55
CA THR A 269 13.62 -3.31 24.81
C THR A 269 12.93 -1.94 24.84
N PRO A 270 12.54 -1.42 26.02
CA PRO A 270 11.93 -0.11 26.13
C PRO A 270 12.74 1.01 25.47
N THR A 271 14.08 0.96 25.60
CA THR A 271 14.97 1.97 24.99
C THR A 271 14.92 1.92 23.47
N ALA A 272 15.03 0.73 22.88
CA ALA A 272 14.95 0.57 21.42
C ALA A 272 13.57 0.99 20.88
N LEU A 273 12.49 0.60 21.57
CA LEU A 273 11.11 0.95 21.18
C LEU A 273 10.84 2.45 21.31
N HIS A 274 11.33 3.11 22.36
CA HIS A 274 11.24 4.56 22.52
C HIS A 274 11.95 5.33 21.40
N LEU A 275 13.16 4.91 21.04
CA LEU A 275 13.89 5.50 19.92
C LEU A 275 13.17 5.28 18.58
N LEU A 276 12.65 4.09 18.37
CA LEU A 276 11.90 3.74 17.16
C LEU A 276 10.62 4.57 17.04
N ALA A 277 9.85 4.69 18.14
CA ALA A 277 8.65 5.53 18.20
C ALA A 277 8.99 7.00 17.90
N GLY A 278 10.05 7.53 18.52
CA GLY A 278 10.51 8.90 18.26
C GLY A 278 10.94 9.13 16.81
N ALA A 279 11.64 8.18 16.20
CA ALA A 279 12.03 8.27 14.79
C ALA A 279 10.80 8.24 13.86
N MET A 280 9.81 7.40 14.16
CA MET A 280 8.54 7.35 13.44
C MET A 280 7.79 8.67 13.57
N ALA A 281 7.54 9.14 14.79
CA ALA A 281 6.81 10.38 15.04
C ALA A 281 7.46 11.59 14.34
N GLN A 282 8.79 11.71 14.37
CA GLN A 282 9.51 12.78 13.67
C GLN A 282 9.31 12.71 12.15
N ALA A 283 9.49 11.54 11.56
CA ALA A 283 9.38 11.39 10.12
C ALA A 283 7.92 11.56 9.62
N PHE A 284 6.93 11.13 10.41
CA PHE A 284 5.52 11.38 10.10
C PHE A 284 5.15 12.88 10.25
N ALA A 285 5.72 13.60 11.20
CA ALA A 285 5.53 15.05 11.30
C ALA A 285 6.10 15.79 10.06
N ASP A 286 7.26 15.38 9.59
CA ASP A 286 7.83 15.91 8.34
C ASP A 286 7.00 15.51 7.10
N ARG A 287 6.49 14.27 7.08
CA ARG A 287 5.57 13.81 6.05
C ARG A 287 4.34 14.71 5.97
N ALA A 288 3.69 14.96 7.09
CA ALA A 288 2.50 15.80 7.16
C ALA A 288 2.76 17.21 6.60
N ARG A 289 3.93 17.77 6.85
CA ARG A 289 4.30 19.15 6.49
C ARG A 289 4.74 19.31 5.05
N TRP A 290 5.54 18.36 4.51
CA TRP A 290 6.33 18.58 3.32
C TRP A 290 5.96 17.70 2.12
N TYR A 291 5.32 16.53 2.36
CA TYR A 291 5.07 15.59 1.28
C TYR A 291 3.78 15.91 0.53
N GLY A 292 3.79 15.61 -0.77
CA GLY A 292 2.69 15.77 -1.70
C GLY A 292 3.15 15.42 -3.11
N ASP A 293 2.31 15.69 -4.12
CA ASP A 293 2.65 15.46 -5.53
C ASP A 293 3.76 16.42 -6.00
N PRO A 294 4.92 15.90 -6.44
CA PRO A 294 6.03 16.73 -6.88
C PRO A 294 5.75 17.53 -8.17
N GLU A 295 4.66 17.25 -8.88
CA GLU A 295 4.21 18.06 -10.02
C GLU A 295 3.50 19.35 -9.56
N PHE A 296 3.06 19.42 -8.29
CA PHE A 296 2.34 20.55 -7.70
C PHE A 296 3.09 21.24 -6.56
N THR A 297 4.00 20.54 -5.90
CA THR A 297 4.75 21.07 -4.76
C THR A 297 6.19 20.60 -4.76
N ARG A 298 7.10 21.45 -4.29
CA ARG A 298 8.50 21.05 -4.09
C ARG A 298 8.64 20.29 -2.78
N VAL A 299 8.81 18.97 -2.86
CA VAL A 299 9.13 18.14 -1.69
C VAL A 299 10.65 18.19 -1.45
N PRO A 300 11.14 18.72 -0.31
CA PRO A 300 12.56 18.95 -0.08
C PRO A 300 13.29 17.70 0.43
N VAL A 301 13.13 16.54 -0.22
CA VAL A 301 13.64 15.24 0.24
C VAL A 301 15.13 15.30 0.57
N GLY A 302 15.96 15.95 -0.28
CA GLY A 302 17.40 16.07 -0.02
C GLY A 302 17.73 16.83 1.26
N ALA A 303 16.94 17.87 1.61
CA ALA A 303 17.13 18.61 2.86
C ALA A 303 16.64 17.79 4.07
N LEU A 304 15.54 17.08 3.93
CA LEU A 304 15.00 16.22 4.99
C LEU A 304 15.97 15.08 5.35
N LEU A 305 16.64 14.52 4.37
CA LEU A 305 17.61 13.43 4.53
C LEU A 305 19.06 13.91 4.74
N ALA A 306 19.30 15.21 4.89
CA ALA A 306 20.65 15.75 5.06
C ALA A 306 21.29 15.24 6.38
N PRO A 307 22.51 14.67 6.35
CA PRO A 307 23.13 14.07 7.53
C PRO A 307 23.25 15.02 8.75
N PRO A 308 23.57 16.33 8.59
CA PRO A 308 23.58 17.25 9.74
C PRO A 308 22.20 17.40 10.39
N ARG A 309 21.13 17.47 9.59
CA ARG A 309 19.76 17.56 10.10
C ARG A 309 19.36 16.30 10.85
N LEU A 310 19.61 15.12 10.27
CA LEU A 310 19.31 13.85 10.91
C LEU A 310 20.06 13.71 12.24
N ALA A 311 21.32 14.11 12.30
CA ALA A 311 22.11 14.07 13.53
C ALA A 311 21.53 14.99 14.62
N ALA A 312 21.11 16.21 14.25
CA ALA A 312 20.50 17.16 15.18
C ALA A 312 19.16 16.63 15.72
N LEU A 313 18.29 16.13 14.83
CA LEU A 313 17.02 15.52 15.23
C LEU A 313 17.23 14.29 16.12
N ARG A 314 18.17 13.42 15.78
CA ARG A 314 18.47 12.24 16.59
C ARG A 314 18.86 12.59 18.02
N SER A 315 19.65 13.66 18.21
CA SER A 315 20.02 14.13 19.55
C SER A 315 18.78 14.59 20.35
N ALA A 316 17.77 15.12 19.68
CA ALA A 316 16.52 15.56 20.32
C ALA A 316 15.59 14.39 20.69
N LEU A 317 15.62 13.27 19.94
CA LEU A 317 14.72 12.13 20.16
C LEU A 317 14.83 11.53 21.56
N SER A 318 16.04 11.47 22.15
CA SER A 318 16.26 10.95 23.50
C SER A 318 15.61 11.77 24.62
N ALA A 319 15.26 13.04 24.32
CA ALA A 319 14.61 13.94 25.26
C ALA A 319 13.09 14.08 24.99
N LEU A 320 12.55 13.40 23.98
CA LEU A 320 11.13 13.44 23.65
C LEU A 320 10.27 13.04 24.86
N ARG A 321 9.27 13.89 25.13
CA ARG A 321 8.20 13.62 26.10
C ARG A 321 6.90 13.67 25.31
N PRO A 322 6.37 12.52 24.84
CA PRO A 322 5.10 12.47 24.13
C PRO A 322 3.98 13.03 25.03
N THR A 323 3.08 13.80 24.44
CA THR A 323 1.87 14.26 25.13
C THR A 323 0.74 13.29 24.79
N ALA A 324 0.28 12.53 25.78
CA ALA A 324 -0.81 11.58 25.61
C ALA A 324 -2.12 12.29 25.23
N GLN A 325 -2.78 11.80 24.17
CA GLN A 325 -4.16 12.13 23.85
C GLN A 325 -4.94 10.83 23.61
N ASN A 326 -6.17 10.79 24.10
CA ASN A 326 -7.00 9.59 24.05
C ASN A 326 -7.66 9.45 22.66
N THR A 327 -6.93 8.94 21.68
CA THR A 327 -7.40 8.77 20.31
C THR A 327 -7.04 7.36 19.83
N ALA A 328 -8.00 6.62 19.29
CA ALA A 328 -7.79 5.29 18.73
C ALA A 328 -7.16 5.39 17.33
N LEU A 329 -6.29 4.43 17.00
CA LEU A 329 -5.88 4.20 15.62
C LEU A 329 -7.00 3.48 14.86
N VAL A 330 -7.24 3.89 13.63
CA VAL A 330 -8.18 3.22 12.74
C VAL A 330 -7.46 2.03 12.09
N PRO A 331 -7.93 0.79 12.25
CA PRO A 331 -7.38 -0.34 11.52
C PRO A 331 -7.53 -0.12 10.02
N ASP A 332 -6.49 -0.42 9.24
CA ASP A 332 -6.57 -0.37 7.78
C ASP A 332 -6.77 -1.76 7.22
N HIS A 333 -7.71 -1.84 6.29
CA HIS A 333 -8.15 -3.04 5.61
C HIS A 333 -7.89 -2.99 4.09
N GLY A 334 -7.35 -1.88 3.57
CA GLY A 334 -7.03 -1.66 2.16
C GLY A 334 -5.59 -2.03 1.78
N THR A 335 -5.24 -1.85 0.51
CA THR A 335 -3.91 -2.06 -0.07
C THR A 335 -3.48 -3.53 -0.17
N ALA A 336 -2.65 -3.87 -1.14
CA ALA A 336 -1.97 -5.15 -1.27
C ALA A 336 -0.55 -4.97 -1.80
N HIS A 337 0.37 -5.87 -1.42
CA HIS A 337 1.76 -5.83 -1.84
C HIS A 337 2.25 -7.15 -2.43
N VAL A 338 3.09 -7.03 -3.45
CA VAL A 338 3.77 -8.16 -4.12
C VAL A 338 5.26 -7.87 -4.23
N SER A 339 6.10 -8.80 -3.81
CA SER A 339 7.56 -8.77 -3.98
C SER A 339 8.04 -9.97 -4.78
N VAL A 340 8.91 -9.74 -5.77
CA VAL A 340 9.51 -10.79 -6.62
C VAL A 340 11.00 -10.53 -6.78
N VAL A 341 11.79 -11.60 -6.75
CA VAL A 341 13.23 -11.57 -7.04
C VAL A 341 13.59 -12.81 -7.87
N ASP A 342 14.55 -12.67 -8.79
CA ASP A 342 15.15 -13.81 -9.51
C ASP A 342 16.61 -14.04 -9.10
N ALA A 343 17.16 -15.16 -9.53
CA ALA A 343 18.54 -15.55 -9.26
C ALA A 343 19.57 -14.61 -9.92
N GLU A 344 19.20 -13.94 -11.00
CA GLU A 344 20.04 -12.96 -11.70
C GLU A 344 20.19 -11.66 -10.93
N GLY A 345 19.34 -11.43 -9.92
CA GLY A 345 19.34 -10.22 -9.10
C GLY A 345 18.40 -9.12 -9.61
N ASN A 346 17.44 -9.44 -10.48
CA ASN A 346 16.35 -8.52 -10.75
C ASN A 346 15.31 -8.59 -9.63
N ALA A 347 14.69 -7.46 -9.30
CA ALA A 347 13.66 -7.38 -8.26
C ALA A 347 12.49 -6.48 -8.68
N ALA A 348 11.27 -6.85 -8.29
CA ALA A 348 10.07 -6.06 -8.48
C ALA A 348 9.26 -6.01 -7.19
N ALA A 349 8.83 -4.81 -6.80
CA ALA A 349 7.95 -4.54 -5.68
C ALA A 349 6.76 -3.73 -6.18
N ILE A 350 5.55 -4.28 -6.10
CA ILE A 350 4.30 -3.63 -6.51
C ILE A 350 3.41 -3.47 -5.29
N THR A 351 2.93 -2.24 -5.06
CA THR A 351 1.90 -1.96 -4.05
C THR A 351 0.71 -1.33 -4.76
N THR A 352 -0.46 -1.94 -4.64
CA THR A 352 -1.70 -1.55 -5.30
C THR A 352 -2.83 -1.39 -4.29
N THR A 353 -3.75 -0.45 -4.52
CA THR A 353 -4.75 -0.05 -3.53
C THR A 353 -6.03 0.49 -4.18
N ILE A 354 -7.12 0.44 -3.41
CA ILE A 354 -8.33 1.26 -3.60
C ILE A 354 -8.58 2.14 -2.36
N ASN A 355 -7.56 2.33 -1.50
CA ASN A 355 -7.47 3.01 -0.23
C ASN A 355 -8.08 2.20 0.92
N THR A 356 -9.35 2.38 1.29
CA THR A 356 -9.98 1.65 2.41
C THR A 356 -10.74 0.42 1.94
N GLY A 357 -11.19 -0.42 2.89
CA GLY A 357 -11.98 -1.62 2.59
C GLY A 357 -13.17 -1.33 1.66
N PHE A 358 -13.21 -1.97 0.49
CA PHE A 358 -14.18 -1.75 -0.59
C PHE A 358 -14.24 -0.32 -1.14
N GLY A 359 -13.20 0.49 -0.96
CA GLY A 359 -13.03 1.81 -1.54
C GLY A 359 -14.20 2.76 -1.30
N ALA A 360 -14.74 3.36 -2.33
CA ALA A 360 -15.88 4.28 -2.26
C ALA A 360 -17.23 3.58 -1.95
N GLY A 361 -17.27 2.26 -1.87
CA GLY A 361 -18.51 1.49 -1.73
C GLY A 361 -19.33 1.46 -3.03
N ILE A 362 -18.68 1.51 -4.17
CA ILE A 362 -19.29 1.52 -5.50
C ILE A 362 -18.70 0.41 -6.35
N LEU A 363 -19.51 -0.55 -6.78
CA LEU A 363 -19.18 -1.49 -7.83
C LEU A 363 -19.82 -1.02 -9.14
N VAL A 364 -19.00 -0.85 -10.19
CA VAL A 364 -19.49 -0.42 -11.49
C VAL A 364 -20.20 -1.57 -12.19
N ALA A 365 -21.51 -1.47 -12.33
CA ALA A 365 -22.39 -2.50 -12.89
C ALA A 365 -21.87 -3.06 -14.22
N GLY A 366 -21.90 -4.38 -14.38
CA GLY A 366 -21.47 -5.10 -15.58
C GLY A 366 -19.96 -5.07 -15.87
N THR A 367 -19.13 -4.55 -14.93
CA THR A 367 -17.68 -4.48 -15.09
C THR A 367 -16.89 -5.19 -14.00
N GLY A 368 -17.48 -5.40 -12.82
CA GLY A 368 -16.79 -5.93 -11.66
C GLY A 368 -15.74 -5.01 -11.04
N ILE A 369 -15.71 -3.74 -11.42
CA ILE A 369 -14.75 -2.75 -10.95
C ILE A 369 -15.26 -2.10 -9.66
N ILE A 370 -14.57 -2.31 -8.52
CA ILE A 370 -14.79 -1.55 -7.30
C ILE A 370 -13.97 -0.27 -7.38
N LEU A 371 -14.60 0.88 -7.12
CA LEU A 371 -13.95 2.18 -7.22
C LEU A 371 -13.26 2.56 -5.90
N ASN A 372 -12.10 3.18 -6.03
CA ASN A 372 -11.30 3.70 -4.93
C ASN A 372 -11.99 4.85 -4.20
N ASN A 373 -11.55 5.13 -2.96
CA ASN A 373 -11.84 6.36 -2.23
C ASN A 373 -10.57 7.14 -1.92
N GLU A 374 -9.70 7.25 -2.91
CA GLU A 374 -8.35 7.79 -2.76
C GLU A 374 -8.31 9.31 -2.56
N MET A 375 -9.43 10.01 -2.77
CA MET A 375 -9.55 11.44 -2.48
C MET A 375 -9.37 11.73 -0.99
N ASP A 376 -9.61 10.74 -0.11
CA ASP A 376 -9.41 10.82 1.35
C ASP A 376 -7.94 11.06 1.75
N ASP A 377 -7.01 10.66 0.91
CA ASP A 377 -5.59 10.89 1.17
C ASP A 377 -5.12 12.33 0.92
N PHE A 378 -5.97 13.22 0.42
CA PHE A 378 -5.70 14.66 0.40
C PHE A 378 -5.91 15.32 1.75
N ALA A 379 -5.12 16.38 2.03
CA ALA A 379 -5.43 17.30 3.11
C ALA A 379 -6.59 18.22 2.69
N LEU A 380 -7.75 18.05 3.30
CA LEU A 380 -8.91 18.89 3.06
C LEU A 380 -8.75 20.30 3.65
N ALA A 381 -8.15 20.35 4.83
CA ALA A 381 -7.69 21.59 5.49
C ALA A 381 -6.52 21.25 6.43
N PRO A 382 -5.67 22.24 6.78
CA PRO A 382 -4.60 22.03 7.75
C PRO A 382 -5.13 21.49 9.08
N GLY A 383 -4.55 20.38 9.56
CA GLY A 383 -4.92 19.77 10.84
C GLY A 383 -6.22 18.95 10.83
N VAL A 384 -6.95 18.89 9.72
CA VAL A 384 -8.11 18.00 9.57
C VAL A 384 -7.60 16.61 9.22
N PRO A 385 -7.89 15.58 10.04
CA PRO A 385 -7.42 14.23 9.79
C PRO A 385 -8.23 13.56 8.67
N ASN A 386 -7.58 12.66 7.92
CA ASN A 386 -8.25 11.70 7.05
C ASN A 386 -8.77 10.49 7.85
N VAL A 387 -9.31 9.48 7.16
CA VAL A 387 -9.85 8.25 7.79
C VAL A 387 -8.83 7.53 8.68
N TYR A 388 -7.54 7.64 8.38
CA TYR A 388 -6.44 7.04 9.17
C TYR A 388 -5.95 7.91 10.33
N GLY A 389 -6.57 9.07 10.55
CA GLY A 389 -6.08 10.06 11.51
C GLY A 389 -4.87 10.85 11.04
N LEU A 390 -4.39 10.62 9.80
CA LEU A 390 -3.28 11.38 9.25
C LEU A 390 -3.70 12.82 8.96
N VAL A 391 -2.90 13.76 9.43
CA VAL A 391 -3.06 15.17 9.10
C VAL A 391 -2.14 15.57 7.97
N GLY A 392 -2.58 16.51 7.13
CA GLY A 392 -1.79 17.08 6.05
C GLY A 392 -1.79 18.59 6.09
N MET A 393 -0.82 19.19 5.41
CA MET A 393 -0.68 20.63 5.22
C MET A 393 -0.80 21.01 3.74
N ALA A 394 -0.50 22.24 3.39
CA ALA A 394 -0.64 22.79 2.04
C ALA A 394 0.03 21.97 0.94
N ALA A 395 1.12 21.27 1.25
CA ALA A 395 1.82 20.42 0.28
C ALA A 395 0.91 19.32 -0.31
N ASN A 396 0.02 18.76 0.52
CA ASN A 396 -0.93 17.72 0.13
C ASN A 396 -2.38 18.25 -0.02
N ALA A 397 -2.60 19.56 -0.04
CA ALA A 397 -3.94 20.11 -0.25
C ALA A 397 -4.55 19.62 -1.57
N LEU A 398 -5.84 19.36 -1.56
CA LEU A 398 -6.61 18.95 -2.74
C LEU A 398 -6.48 19.98 -3.85
N ALA A 399 -6.18 19.52 -5.06
CA ALA A 399 -6.24 20.33 -6.28
C ALA A 399 -6.60 19.45 -7.50
N PRO A 400 -7.34 19.97 -8.48
CA PRO A 400 -7.66 19.26 -9.72
C PRO A 400 -6.41 18.72 -10.42
N GLY A 401 -6.44 17.46 -10.85
CA GLY A 401 -5.34 16.83 -11.57
C GLY A 401 -4.15 16.40 -10.71
N LYS A 402 -4.17 16.65 -9.40
CA LYS A 402 -3.13 16.29 -8.45
C LYS A 402 -3.28 14.85 -7.96
N ARG A 403 -2.15 14.20 -7.65
CA ARG A 403 -2.11 12.90 -6.97
C ARG A 403 -2.07 13.09 -5.45
N PRO A 404 -2.88 12.36 -4.67
CA PRO A 404 -2.76 12.42 -3.23
C PRO A 404 -1.47 11.76 -2.75
N GLN A 405 -0.96 12.25 -1.63
CA GLN A 405 0.13 11.61 -0.89
C GLN A 405 -0.25 10.16 -0.53
N SER A 406 0.73 9.25 -0.52
CA SER A 406 0.52 7.85 -0.19
C SER A 406 1.50 7.35 0.86
N SER A 407 1.05 6.42 1.70
CA SER A 407 1.92 5.70 2.64
C SER A 407 2.66 4.52 1.99
N MET A 408 2.28 4.11 0.79
CA MET A 408 2.95 3.04 0.06
C MET A 408 4.44 3.36 -0.16
N SER A 409 5.30 2.41 0.18
CA SER A 409 6.76 2.56 0.14
C SER A 409 7.46 1.27 -0.32
N PRO A 410 7.13 0.75 -1.53
CA PRO A 410 7.84 -0.41 -2.06
C PRO A 410 9.35 -0.14 -2.07
N THR A 411 10.13 -1.11 -1.58
CA THR A 411 11.56 -0.93 -1.28
C THR A 411 12.37 -2.15 -1.69
N VAL A 412 13.59 -1.91 -2.17
CA VAL A 412 14.63 -2.92 -2.44
C VAL A 412 15.87 -2.57 -1.63
N VAL A 413 16.35 -3.53 -0.84
CA VAL A 413 17.60 -3.43 -0.07
C VAL A 413 18.66 -4.24 -0.76
N LEU A 414 19.79 -3.61 -1.08
CA LEU A 414 20.88 -4.21 -1.84
C LEU A 414 22.14 -4.34 -0.99
N GLU A 415 22.72 -5.53 -0.94
CA GLU A 415 24.11 -5.76 -0.51
C GLU A 415 25.00 -5.82 -1.76
N GLY A 416 25.75 -4.76 -2.02
CA GLY A 416 26.41 -4.61 -3.30
C GLY A 416 25.39 -4.50 -4.44
N ARG A 417 25.29 -5.54 -5.28
CA ARG A 417 24.31 -5.64 -6.38
C ARG A 417 23.20 -6.68 -6.12
N ARG A 418 23.32 -7.44 -5.04
CA ARG A 418 22.39 -8.51 -4.68
C ARG A 418 21.18 -7.93 -3.95
N PRO A 419 19.94 -8.20 -4.39
CA PRO A 419 18.74 -7.87 -3.65
C PRO A 419 18.63 -8.77 -2.40
N GLU A 420 19.13 -8.27 -1.27
CA GLU A 420 19.03 -8.93 0.02
C GLU A 420 17.58 -8.96 0.51
N LEU A 421 16.81 -7.89 0.18
CA LEU A 421 15.41 -7.77 0.57
C LEU A 421 14.63 -6.95 -0.47
N VAL A 422 13.46 -7.47 -0.86
CA VAL A 422 12.42 -6.79 -1.62
C VAL A 422 11.20 -6.78 -0.73
N VAL A 423 10.69 -5.61 -0.36
CA VAL A 423 9.74 -5.46 0.75
C VAL A 423 8.77 -4.32 0.53
N GLY A 424 7.60 -4.49 1.04
CA GLY A 424 6.55 -3.49 1.18
C GLY A 424 5.34 -4.12 1.86
N GLY A 425 4.28 -3.37 2.03
CA GLY A 425 3.13 -3.89 2.78
C GLY A 425 1.84 -3.18 2.50
N SER A 426 0.84 -3.55 3.27
CA SER A 426 -0.50 -2.96 3.37
C SER A 426 -0.76 -2.51 4.81
N GLY A 427 -1.77 -1.64 4.99
CA GLY A 427 -2.13 -1.17 6.32
C GLY A 427 -2.09 0.36 6.48
N GLY A 428 -2.39 1.14 5.42
CA GLY A 428 -2.37 2.62 5.46
C GLY A 428 -1.05 3.17 5.99
N PRO A 429 -1.05 4.03 7.04
CA PRO A 429 0.17 4.59 7.62
C PRO A 429 1.14 3.54 8.12
N THR A 430 0.63 2.40 8.59
CA THR A 430 1.44 1.31 9.15
C THR A 430 2.28 0.58 8.11
N ILE A 431 2.04 0.79 6.81
CA ILE A 431 2.91 0.33 5.72
C ILE A 431 4.35 0.79 5.94
N ILE A 432 4.55 2.06 6.28
CA ILE A 432 5.89 2.64 6.44
C ILE A 432 6.59 2.03 7.64
N SER A 433 5.91 1.96 8.79
CA SER A 433 6.48 1.44 10.03
C SER A 433 6.68 -0.09 9.99
N GLY A 434 5.77 -0.83 9.34
CA GLY A 434 5.93 -2.26 9.10
C GLY A 434 7.13 -2.56 8.22
N THR A 435 7.23 -1.89 7.07
CA THR A 435 8.40 -1.99 6.17
C THR A 435 9.70 -1.64 6.88
N LEU A 436 9.73 -0.55 7.65
CA LEU A 436 10.89 -0.16 8.46
C LEU A 436 11.35 -1.28 9.40
N GLN A 437 10.41 -1.87 10.15
CA GLN A 437 10.74 -2.87 11.17
C GLN A 437 11.23 -4.19 10.57
N VAL A 438 10.72 -4.59 9.40
CA VAL A 438 11.25 -5.74 8.66
C VAL A 438 12.65 -5.44 8.14
N VAL A 439 12.90 -4.24 7.57
CA VAL A 439 14.26 -3.83 7.16
C VAL A 439 15.22 -3.82 8.35
N LEU A 440 14.82 -3.28 9.50
CA LEU A 440 15.63 -3.30 10.73
C LEU A 440 15.86 -4.72 11.22
N GLY A 441 14.85 -5.58 11.19
CA GLY A 441 14.97 -7.00 11.57
C GLY A 441 16.07 -7.72 10.80
N VAL A 442 16.03 -7.61 9.48
CA VAL A 442 17.02 -8.26 8.60
C VAL A 442 18.38 -7.56 8.67
N VAL A 443 18.43 -6.23 8.44
CA VAL A 443 19.70 -5.51 8.23
C VAL A 443 20.41 -5.13 9.51
N ALA A 444 19.67 -4.76 10.57
CA ALA A 444 20.26 -4.33 11.82
C ALA A 444 20.38 -5.45 12.85
N PHE A 445 19.34 -6.27 12.99
CA PHE A 445 19.32 -7.34 13.98
C PHE A 445 19.75 -8.70 13.42
N GLY A 446 19.91 -8.85 12.10
CA GLY A 446 20.35 -10.10 11.47
C GLY A 446 19.37 -11.25 11.59
N LEU A 447 18.07 -10.96 11.74
CA LEU A 447 17.02 -11.98 11.85
C LEU A 447 16.82 -12.70 10.51
N PRO A 448 16.47 -13.98 10.52
CA PRO A 448 15.86 -14.66 9.39
C PRO A 448 14.63 -13.88 8.90
N LEU A 449 14.33 -13.97 7.60
CA LEU A 449 13.29 -13.14 6.98
C LEU A 449 11.90 -13.41 7.57
N ASP A 450 11.56 -14.66 7.80
CA ASP A 450 10.31 -15.09 8.43
C ASP A 450 10.15 -14.52 9.84
N GLU A 451 11.18 -14.63 10.67
CA GLU A 451 11.19 -14.05 12.01
C GLU A 451 11.07 -12.52 11.98
N ALA A 452 11.71 -11.85 11.01
CA ALA A 452 11.61 -10.41 10.85
C ALA A 452 10.18 -9.96 10.44
N VAL A 453 9.50 -10.74 9.61
CA VAL A 453 8.11 -10.48 9.17
C VAL A 453 7.12 -10.77 10.31
N GLU A 454 7.29 -11.85 11.05
CA GLU A 454 6.38 -12.25 12.15
C GLU A 454 6.57 -11.44 13.43
N ALA A 455 7.72 -10.81 13.59
CA ALA A 455 8.07 -10.06 14.80
C ALA A 455 7.01 -9.04 15.22
N PRO A 456 6.71 -8.91 16.53
CA PRO A 456 5.80 -7.89 17.04
C PRO A 456 6.23 -6.48 16.63
N ARG A 457 5.26 -5.65 16.24
CA ARG A 457 5.48 -4.30 15.70
C ARG A 457 4.94 -3.22 16.62
N VAL A 458 5.48 -2.02 16.42
CA VAL A 458 4.99 -0.78 16.99
C VAL A 458 4.76 0.26 15.90
N HIS A 459 3.90 1.26 16.17
CA HIS A 459 3.61 2.35 15.24
C HIS A 459 3.31 3.65 15.99
N ASP A 460 3.93 4.73 15.53
CA ASP A 460 3.66 6.10 15.96
C ASP A 460 3.65 7.02 14.72
N GLN A 461 2.52 7.65 14.46
CA GLN A 461 2.34 8.55 13.31
C GLN A 461 2.28 10.02 13.70
N ALA A 462 2.75 10.37 14.90
CA ALA A 462 2.76 11.71 15.50
C ALA A 462 1.36 12.29 15.79
N ALA A 463 0.42 12.13 14.89
CA ALA A 463 -0.96 12.55 15.03
C ALA A 463 -1.91 11.46 14.49
N PRO A 464 -2.79 10.88 15.34
CA PRO A 464 -2.87 11.14 16.78
C PRO A 464 -1.61 10.68 17.53
N PRO A 465 -1.24 11.32 18.67
CA PRO A 465 -0.03 10.99 19.43
C PRO A 465 -0.22 9.72 20.27
N VAL A 466 -0.29 8.60 19.59
CA VAL A 466 -0.52 7.25 20.15
C VAL A 466 0.62 6.34 19.70
N LEU A 467 1.20 5.61 20.64
CA LEU A 467 2.10 4.52 20.35
C LEU A 467 1.29 3.20 20.32
N ALA A 468 0.93 2.77 19.12
CA ALA A 468 0.34 1.46 18.93
C ALA A 468 1.40 0.38 19.09
N VAL A 469 1.05 -0.69 19.78
CA VAL A 469 1.91 -1.85 19.97
C VAL A 469 1.11 -3.13 19.75
N GLU A 470 1.70 -4.14 19.13
CA GLU A 470 1.07 -5.46 19.06
C GLU A 470 1.18 -6.19 20.40
N ALA A 471 0.26 -7.13 20.64
CA ALA A 471 0.19 -7.89 21.90
C ALA A 471 1.49 -8.61 22.26
N GLY A 472 2.30 -8.99 21.25
CA GLY A 472 3.61 -9.64 21.43
C GLY A 472 4.72 -8.72 21.98
N VAL A 473 4.49 -7.40 22.11
CA VAL A 473 5.40 -6.52 22.84
C VAL A 473 5.23 -6.75 24.35
N GLU A 474 6.34 -7.05 25.03
CA GLU A 474 6.34 -7.42 26.45
C GLU A 474 5.60 -6.41 27.35
N PRO A 475 4.74 -6.88 28.28
CA PRO A 475 4.00 -5.97 29.18
C PRO A 475 4.91 -5.08 30.01
N SER A 476 6.06 -5.59 30.46
CA SER A 476 7.07 -4.81 31.19
C SER A 476 7.65 -3.67 30.36
N ALA A 477 7.88 -3.89 29.06
CA ALA A 477 8.33 -2.86 28.14
C ALA A 477 7.25 -1.79 27.92
N ARG A 478 5.99 -2.21 27.75
CA ARG A 478 4.84 -1.29 27.63
C ARG A 478 4.74 -0.35 28.83
N GLY A 479 4.79 -0.89 30.06
CA GLY A 479 4.77 -0.09 31.29
C GLY A 479 5.95 0.87 31.44
N VAL A 480 7.13 0.56 30.87
CA VAL A 480 8.24 1.53 30.84
C VAL A 480 7.94 2.66 29.82
N LEU A 481 7.41 2.31 28.65
CA LEU A 481 7.05 3.30 27.63
C LEU A 481 5.99 4.27 28.14
N GLU A 482 5.00 3.82 28.88
CA GLU A 482 4.00 4.67 29.55
C GLU A 482 4.64 5.63 30.56
N ARG A 483 5.59 5.16 31.37
CA ARG A 483 6.36 6.02 32.30
C ARG A 483 7.24 7.04 31.57
N LEU A 484 7.67 6.75 30.34
CA LEU A 484 8.37 7.69 29.46
C LEU A 484 7.43 8.72 28.82
N GLY A 485 6.09 8.58 29.01
CA GLY A 485 5.07 9.50 28.55
C GLY A 485 4.36 9.10 27.27
N HIS A 486 4.64 7.89 26.73
CA HIS A 486 3.85 7.39 25.59
C HIS A 486 2.44 7.00 26.01
N HIS A 487 1.45 7.35 25.19
CA HIS A 487 0.13 6.76 25.26
C HIS A 487 0.12 5.43 24.49
N VAL A 488 0.29 4.32 25.23
CA VAL A 488 0.42 2.99 24.63
C VAL A 488 -0.95 2.37 24.40
N VAL A 489 -1.24 1.95 23.17
CA VAL A 489 -2.47 1.24 22.80
C VAL A 489 -2.12 -0.10 22.19
N VAL A 490 -2.68 -1.18 22.74
CA VAL A 490 -2.50 -2.53 22.17
C VAL A 490 -3.46 -2.73 21.01
N THR A 491 -2.93 -3.13 19.86
CA THR A 491 -3.68 -3.40 18.64
C THR A 491 -3.45 -4.83 18.15
N PRO A 492 -4.43 -5.45 17.46
CA PRO A 492 -4.28 -6.81 16.93
C PRO A 492 -3.18 -6.95 15.89
N ALA A 493 -3.02 -5.95 15.02
CA ALA A 493 -2.05 -5.97 13.94
C ALA A 493 -1.58 -4.55 13.59
N ILE A 494 -0.32 -4.45 13.12
CA ILE A 494 0.30 -3.23 12.61
C ILE A 494 0.83 -3.51 11.21
N GLY A 495 0.00 -3.25 10.21
CA GLY A 495 0.25 -3.54 8.81
C GLY A 495 0.45 -5.03 8.52
N ALA A 496 0.48 -5.38 7.25
CA ALA A 496 0.96 -6.66 6.77
C ALA A 496 2.11 -6.41 5.79
N VAL A 497 3.21 -7.19 5.90
CA VAL A 497 4.43 -6.98 5.12
C VAL A 497 4.78 -8.23 4.33
N SER A 498 4.81 -8.13 3.02
CA SER A 498 5.28 -9.20 2.15
C SER A 498 6.73 -8.94 1.74
N ALA A 499 7.62 -9.90 1.98
CA ALA A 499 9.03 -9.73 1.71
C ALA A 499 9.70 -10.98 1.12
N CYS A 500 10.60 -10.78 0.15
CA CYS A 500 11.47 -11.82 -0.38
C CYS A 500 12.87 -11.27 -0.63
N GLY A 501 13.83 -12.13 -0.91
CA GLY A 501 15.20 -11.71 -1.18
C GLY A 501 16.09 -12.89 -1.57
N LEU A 502 17.38 -12.61 -1.69
CA LEU A 502 18.41 -13.61 -1.89
C LEU A 502 19.30 -13.67 -0.64
N ALA A 503 19.40 -14.82 -0.03
CA ALA A 503 20.33 -15.07 1.05
C ALA A 503 21.81 -14.88 0.61
N ARG A 504 22.77 -14.92 1.53
CA ARG A 504 24.19 -14.71 1.22
C ARG A 504 24.76 -15.77 0.25
N ASP A 505 24.24 -16.97 0.30
CA ASP A 505 24.59 -18.07 -0.61
C ASP A 505 23.88 -18.00 -1.97
N GLY A 506 23.04 -16.98 -2.19
CA GLY A 506 22.24 -16.79 -3.39
C GLY A 506 20.90 -17.54 -3.39
N SER A 507 20.60 -18.32 -2.36
CA SER A 507 19.31 -19.02 -2.27
C SER A 507 18.15 -18.03 -2.08
N PRO A 508 16.98 -18.28 -2.71
CA PRO A 508 15.82 -17.43 -2.55
C PRO A 508 15.15 -17.64 -1.19
N VAL A 509 14.79 -16.54 -0.54
CA VAL A 509 14.01 -16.51 0.70
C VAL A 509 12.72 -15.71 0.46
N ALA A 510 11.61 -16.12 1.08
CA ALA A 510 10.34 -15.42 0.98
C ALA A 510 9.48 -15.65 2.23
N ALA A 511 8.87 -14.60 2.74
CA ALA A 511 7.99 -14.65 3.90
C ALA A 511 6.71 -13.83 3.66
N GLY A 512 5.57 -14.50 3.75
CA GLY A 512 4.24 -13.88 3.76
C GLY A 512 3.81 -13.60 5.18
N ASP A 513 3.11 -12.50 5.41
CA ASP A 513 2.68 -12.07 6.74
C ASP A 513 1.33 -12.69 7.11
N ALA A 514 1.30 -13.41 8.23
CA ALA A 514 0.08 -14.05 8.75
C ALA A 514 -1.00 -13.04 9.18
N ARG A 515 -0.65 -11.74 9.34
CA ARG A 515 -1.64 -10.68 9.63
C ARG A 515 -2.65 -10.50 8.49
N LYS A 516 -2.28 -10.93 7.27
CA LYS A 516 -3.16 -10.85 6.09
C LYS A 516 -2.86 -12.01 5.12
N ASP A 517 -3.39 -13.18 5.36
CA ASP A 517 -3.39 -14.39 4.51
C ASP A 517 -2.10 -14.68 3.70
N GLY A 518 -0.93 -14.18 4.13
CA GLY A 518 0.29 -14.09 3.35
C GLY A 518 0.74 -15.42 2.72
N GLY A 519 1.09 -15.38 1.43
CA GLY A 519 1.56 -16.51 0.65
C GLY A 519 2.93 -16.29 0.01
N ALA A 520 3.78 -17.30 0.05
CA ALA A 520 5.09 -17.31 -0.58
C ALA A 520 5.23 -18.48 -1.56
N ALA A 521 6.00 -18.28 -2.63
CA ALA A 521 6.34 -19.32 -3.58
C ALA A 521 7.79 -19.17 -4.05
N VAL A 522 8.53 -20.27 -4.02
CA VAL A 522 9.87 -20.39 -4.59
C VAL A 522 9.75 -21.25 -5.86
N VAL A 523 10.33 -20.75 -6.93
CA VAL A 523 10.37 -21.47 -8.23
C VAL A 523 11.82 -21.84 -8.46
N PRO A 524 12.12 -23.12 -8.72
CA PRO A 524 13.46 -23.61 -9.03
C PRO A 524 14.07 -22.94 -10.26
#